data_5975f8db3d0d2044077e49322306bb42
#
_entry.id   5975f8db3d0d2044077e49322306bb42
#
_cell.length_a   1.000
_cell.length_b   1.000
_cell.length_c   1.000
_cell.angle_alpha   90.00
_cell.angle_beta   90.00
_cell.angle_gamma   90.00
#
_symmetry.space_group_name_H-M   'P 1'
#
loop_
_entity.id
_entity.type
_entity.pdbx_description
1 polymer ?
#
loop_
_entity_poly.entity_id
_entity_poly.type
_entity_poly.pdbx_seq_one_letter_code
_entity_poly.pdbx_strand_id
1 'polypeptide(L)'
;RIRRSLMREIRREYPTIDFYDELDLTENMKEIYAETNEPFIIIIDEWDCIFREYAEDKAAQERYLDFLRDFLKDKAHIHLAYMTGILPIKKYGTHSALNMFDEFSMANPGVLAQYVGFTENEVRCLCSDYQMDLAEIKEWYDGYRFEKASSIYSPRSVVAAMTSGICDSYWNQTETFEALRGYIDMNFDGLKDDVLSMMAGEMVPVNTGSFSNDMTTFHGEDDV
;
A
#
# COMPACT_ATOMS: atom_id res chain seq x y z
N ARG A 1 -8.30 5.30 21.26
CA ARG A 1 -9.49 4.49 20.93
C ARG A 1 -9.08 3.09 20.47
N ILE A 2 -8.17 2.96 19.51
CA ILE A 2 -7.68 1.68 18.93
C ILE A 2 -7.12 0.76 20.03
N ARG A 3 -6.18 1.24 20.87
CA ARG A 3 -5.60 0.44 21.96
C ARG A 3 -6.65 -0.22 22.87
N ARG A 4 -7.68 0.54 23.27
CA ARG A 4 -8.76 -0.01 24.11
C ARG A 4 -9.60 -1.07 23.38
N SER A 5 -9.81 -0.93 22.08
CA SER A 5 -10.54 -1.92 21.29
C SER A 5 -9.75 -3.22 21.18
N LEU A 6 -8.45 -3.12 20.82
CA LEU A 6 -7.55 -4.26 20.76
C LEU A 6 -7.43 -4.98 22.10
N MET A 7 -7.25 -4.25 23.20
CA MET A 7 -7.16 -4.86 24.54
C MET A 7 -8.43 -5.61 24.94
N ARG A 8 -9.59 -5.12 24.52
CA ARG A 8 -10.85 -5.85 24.77
C ARG A 8 -10.93 -7.17 24.01
N GLU A 9 -10.40 -7.22 22.78
CA GLU A 9 -10.35 -8.45 21.97
C GLU A 9 -9.28 -9.41 22.52
N ILE A 10 -8.11 -8.91 22.82
CA ILE A 10 -7.02 -9.68 23.44
C ILE A 10 -7.51 -10.37 24.73
N ARG A 11 -8.20 -9.68 25.59
CA ARG A 11 -8.75 -10.27 26.83
C ARG A 11 -9.81 -11.34 26.60
N ARG A 12 -10.53 -11.28 25.51
CA ARG A 12 -11.47 -12.34 25.14
C ARG A 12 -10.77 -13.60 24.67
N GLU A 13 -9.68 -13.41 23.94
CA GLU A 13 -8.88 -14.52 23.41
C GLU A 13 -8.00 -15.15 24.50
N TYR A 14 -7.46 -14.33 25.39
CA TYR A 14 -6.56 -14.75 26.47
C TYR A 14 -7.13 -14.42 27.87
N PRO A 15 -8.23 -15.05 28.29
CA PRO A 15 -8.94 -14.70 29.51
C PRO A 15 -8.20 -15.08 30.80
N THR A 16 -7.18 -15.92 30.71
CA THR A 16 -6.38 -16.41 31.84
C THR A 16 -5.15 -15.58 32.14
N ILE A 17 -4.78 -14.66 31.22
CA ILE A 17 -3.61 -13.80 31.39
C ILE A 17 -4.00 -12.56 32.19
N ASP A 18 -3.26 -12.29 33.26
CA ASP A 18 -3.44 -11.10 34.09
C ASP A 18 -2.53 -9.98 33.57
N PHE A 19 -3.13 -9.00 32.92
CA PHE A 19 -2.40 -7.88 32.29
C PHE A 19 -2.17 -6.76 33.30
N TYR A 20 -0.91 -6.41 33.55
CA TYR A 20 -0.51 -5.39 34.51
C TYR A 20 -0.97 -3.97 34.11
N ASP A 21 -0.80 -3.60 32.82
CA ASP A 21 -1.27 -2.30 32.29
C ASP A 21 -2.18 -2.51 31.08
N GLU A 22 -3.48 -2.25 31.29
CA GLU A 22 -4.50 -2.39 30.24
C GLU A 22 -4.30 -1.49 29.02
N LEU A 23 -3.44 -0.49 29.09
CA LEU A 23 -3.21 0.47 28.01
C LEU A 23 -1.87 0.29 27.32
N ASP A 24 -0.96 -0.50 27.89
CA ASP A 24 0.32 -0.83 27.27
C ASP A 24 0.21 -2.08 26.39
N LEU A 25 -0.12 -1.82 25.11
CA LEU A 25 -0.27 -2.88 24.13
C LEU A 25 1.02 -3.69 23.95
N THR A 26 2.18 -3.03 23.98
CA THR A 26 3.47 -3.68 23.73
C THR A 26 3.83 -4.65 24.85
N GLU A 27 3.69 -4.23 26.11
CA GLU A 27 3.97 -5.11 27.24
C GLU A 27 2.93 -6.25 27.31
N ASN A 28 1.66 -5.99 27.06
CA ASN A 28 0.64 -7.03 27.08
C ASN A 28 0.87 -8.11 26.00
N MET A 29 1.32 -7.73 24.82
CA MET A 29 1.69 -8.71 23.77
C MET A 29 2.93 -9.53 24.17
N LYS A 30 3.86 -8.93 24.86
CA LYS A 30 5.03 -9.64 25.40
C LYS A 30 4.64 -10.65 26.48
N GLU A 31 3.68 -10.30 27.37
CA GLU A 31 3.13 -11.23 28.36
C GLU A 31 2.42 -12.42 27.70
N ILE A 32 1.60 -12.17 26.68
CA ILE A 32 0.97 -13.26 25.91
C ILE A 32 2.02 -14.19 25.31
N TYR A 33 3.05 -13.62 24.67
CA TYR A 33 4.13 -14.41 24.08
C TYR A 33 4.88 -15.22 25.15
N ALA A 34 5.11 -14.67 26.34
CA ALA A 34 5.78 -15.37 27.42
C ALA A 34 4.98 -16.59 27.90
N GLU A 35 3.64 -16.50 27.93
CA GLU A 35 2.76 -17.58 28.36
C GLU A 35 2.46 -18.61 27.24
N THR A 36 2.36 -18.16 25.98
CA THR A 36 1.95 -19.02 24.86
C THR A 36 3.10 -19.52 24.00
N ASN A 37 4.22 -18.81 24.00
CA ASN A 37 5.33 -18.98 23.06
C ASN A 37 4.90 -18.82 21.58
N GLU A 38 3.80 -18.13 21.32
CA GLU A 38 3.28 -17.86 19.98
C GLU A 38 3.55 -16.40 19.60
N PRO A 39 4.45 -16.13 18.64
CA PRO A 39 4.75 -14.78 18.22
C PRO A 39 3.66 -14.23 17.30
N PHE A 40 3.53 -12.90 17.29
CA PHE A 40 2.50 -12.20 16.53
C PHE A 40 2.94 -11.91 15.09
N ILE A 41 1.98 -11.89 14.19
CA ILE A 41 2.06 -11.26 12.87
C ILE A 41 1.26 -9.96 12.95
N ILE A 42 1.93 -8.84 12.70
CA ILE A 42 1.33 -7.51 12.75
C ILE A 42 1.06 -7.04 11.33
N ILE A 43 -0.19 -6.69 11.03
CA ILE A 43 -0.60 -6.12 9.74
C ILE A 43 -1.14 -4.72 10.00
N ILE A 44 -0.55 -3.72 9.35
CA ILE A 44 -0.98 -2.32 9.43
C ILE A 44 -1.28 -1.84 8.01
N ASP A 45 -2.54 -1.62 7.74
CA ASP A 45 -2.99 -1.04 6.47
C ASP A 45 -3.04 0.48 6.58
N GLU A 46 -2.65 1.17 5.50
CA GLU A 46 -2.57 2.64 5.44
C GLU A 46 -1.76 3.23 6.61
N TRP A 47 -0.55 2.72 6.85
CA TRP A 47 0.32 3.20 7.94
C TRP A 47 0.53 4.72 7.90
N ASP A 48 0.45 5.29 6.72
CA ASP A 48 0.72 6.69 6.41
C ASP A 48 -0.50 7.61 6.53
N CYS A 49 -1.67 7.10 6.90
CA CYS A 49 -2.91 7.88 6.97
C CYS A 49 -2.76 9.16 7.82
N ILE A 50 -1.97 9.12 8.91
CA ILE A 50 -1.77 10.28 9.78
C ILE A 50 -0.99 11.40 9.09
N PHE A 51 -0.12 11.06 8.13
CA PHE A 51 0.67 12.05 7.37
C PHE A 51 -0.17 12.70 6.28
N ARG A 52 -1.15 11.99 5.73
CA ARG A 52 -2.08 12.50 4.72
C ARG A 52 -3.21 13.30 5.34
N GLU A 53 -3.86 12.78 6.39
CA GLU A 53 -5.03 13.41 7.00
C GLU A 53 -4.67 14.56 7.96
N TYR A 54 -3.51 14.49 8.60
CA TYR A 54 -3.04 15.46 9.59
C TYR A 54 -1.66 16.00 9.20
N ALA A 55 -1.52 16.48 7.97
CA ALA A 55 -0.26 16.91 7.37
C ALA A 55 0.44 18.02 8.20
N GLU A 56 -0.33 18.89 8.84
CA GLU A 56 0.17 20.02 9.63
C GLU A 56 0.52 19.66 11.10
N ASP A 57 0.02 18.54 11.63
CA ASP A 57 0.30 18.12 13.02
C ASP A 57 1.59 17.28 13.12
N LYS A 58 2.72 17.97 12.98
CA LYS A 58 4.05 17.33 13.07
C LYS A 58 4.28 16.60 14.39
N ALA A 59 3.77 17.16 15.48
CA ALA A 59 3.90 16.51 16.79
C ALA A 59 3.11 15.19 16.90
N ALA A 60 1.94 15.08 16.25
CA ALA A 60 1.21 13.83 16.16
C ALA A 60 1.95 12.81 15.28
N GLN A 61 2.53 13.25 14.15
CA GLN A 61 3.32 12.43 13.26
C GLN A 61 4.55 11.83 13.97
N GLU A 62 5.31 12.66 14.70
CA GLU A 62 6.47 12.22 15.49
C GLU A 62 6.07 11.18 16.56
N ARG A 63 5.03 11.47 17.35
CA ARG A 63 4.52 10.52 18.35
C ARG A 63 4.06 9.19 17.74
N TYR A 64 3.53 9.23 16.53
CA TYR A 64 3.12 8.02 15.82
C TYR A 64 4.32 7.20 15.34
N LEU A 65 5.35 7.84 14.79
CA LEU A 65 6.60 7.18 14.41
C LEU A 65 7.31 6.57 15.61
N ASP A 66 7.36 7.28 16.73
CA ASP A 66 7.90 6.77 17.98
C ASP A 66 7.13 5.54 18.47
N PHE A 67 5.79 5.61 18.40
CA PHE A 67 4.95 4.46 18.73
C PHE A 67 5.24 3.26 17.82
N LEU A 68 5.31 3.44 16.50
CA LEU A 68 5.62 2.33 15.57
C LEU A 68 7.00 1.73 15.85
N ARG A 69 8.00 2.57 16.11
CA ARG A 69 9.33 2.10 16.48
C ARG A 69 9.30 1.27 17.76
N ASP A 70 8.70 1.81 18.81
CA ASP A 70 8.66 1.15 20.12
C ASP A 70 7.79 -0.11 20.11
N PHE A 71 6.81 -0.16 19.23
CA PHE A 71 5.91 -1.29 19.08
C PHE A 71 6.51 -2.42 18.26
N LEU A 72 7.27 -2.11 17.19
CA LEU A 72 7.70 -3.11 16.20
C LEU A 72 9.18 -3.47 16.28
N LYS A 73 10.06 -2.52 16.67
CA LYS A 73 11.51 -2.72 16.54
C LYS A 73 12.06 -3.63 17.63
N ASP A 74 12.86 -4.62 17.22
CA ASP A 74 13.62 -5.53 18.10
C ASP A 74 12.75 -6.24 19.13
N LYS A 75 11.54 -6.67 18.75
CA LYS A 75 10.57 -7.36 19.61
C LYS A 75 10.56 -8.86 19.35
N ALA A 76 10.98 -9.67 20.33
CA ALA A 76 10.99 -11.12 20.22
C ALA A 76 9.60 -11.74 20.03
N HIS A 77 8.56 -11.07 20.49
CA HIS A 77 7.16 -11.49 20.34
C HIS A 77 6.53 -11.12 18.98
N ILE A 78 7.28 -10.47 18.08
CA ILE A 78 6.83 -10.18 16.71
C ILE A 78 7.60 -11.04 15.72
N HIS A 79 6.89 -11.90 15.00
CA HIS A 79 7.46 -12.75 13.96
C HIS A 79 7.59 -12.01 12.62
N LEU A 80 6.56 -11.22 12.29
CA LEU A 80 6.48 -10.43 11.06
C LEU A 80 5.68 -9.16 11.30
N ALA A 81 6.13 -8.05 10.72
CA ALA A 81 5.33 -6.85 10.57
C ALA A 81 5.18 -6.53 9.07
N TYR A 82 3.95 -6.40 8.60
CA TYR A 82 3.61 -6.04 7.23
C TYR A 82 2.80 -4.75 7.24
N MET A 83 3.29 -3.74 6.51
CA MET A 83 2.61 -2.45 6.43
C MET A 83 2.36 -2.08 4.98
N THR A 84 1.18 -1.52 4.72
CA THR A 84 0.82 -0.93 3.43
C THR A 84 0.61 0.56 3.57
N GLY A 85 0.85 1.30 2.49
CA GLY A 85 0.64 2.74 2.44
C GLY A 85 0.98 3.31 1.07
N ILE A 86 0.65 4.56 0.85
CA ILE A 86 0.96 5.31 -0.37
C ILE A 86 2.35 5.95 -0.24
N LEU A 87 2.68 6.48 0.95
CA LEU A 87 3.90 7.21 1.17
C LEU A 87 5.07 6.28 1.49
N PRO A 88 6.27 6.53 0.93
CA PRO A 88 7.45 5.76 1.25
C PRO A 88 7.90 6.02 2.69
N ILE A 89 8.24 4.94 3.39
CA ILE A 89 8.70 5.01 4.79
C ILE A 89 9.96 5.87 4.95
N LYS A 90 10.87 5.82 3.98
CA LYS A 90 12.15 6.53 4.03
C LYS A 90 12.02 8.06 4.04
N LYS A 91 10.94 8.60 3.49
CA LYS A 91 10.71 10.05 3.42
C LYS A 91 10.45 10.68 4.79
N TYR A 92 9.80 9.95 5.68
CA TYR A 92 9.39 10.44 7.01
C TYR A 92 10.33 10.02 8.14
N GLY A 93 11.28 9.18 7.85
CA GLY A 93 12.27 8.69 8.81
C GLY A 93 13.54 9.53 8.85
N THR A 94 13.48 10.81 9.27
CA THR A 94 14.69 11.59 9.53
C THR A 94 15.59 11.01 10.61
N HIS A 95 15.09 10.04 11.36
CA HIS A 95 15.80 9.33 12.41
C HIS A 95 15.50 7.85 12.31
N SER A 96 16.28 7.05 11.63
CA SER A 96 16.37 5.57 11.71
C SER A 96 15.22 4.79 12.42
N ALA A 97 14.06 5.43 12.62
CA ALA A 97 12.96 4.91 13.43
C ALA A 97 12.36 3.64 12.84
N LEU A 98 12.23 3.59 11.52
CA LEU A 98 11.61 2.49 10.78
C LEU A 98 12.56 1.83 9.75
N ASN A 99 13.86 1.88 9.99
CA ASN A 99 14.87 1.29 9.11
C ASN A 99 14.91 -0.25 9.13
N MET A 100 14.03 -0.89 9.91
CA MET A 100 13.91 -2.35 9.99
C MET A 100 13.01 -2.95 8.90
N PHE A 101 12.39 -2.13 8.06
CA PHE A 101 11.54 -2.62 6.98
C PHE A 101 12.28 -2.69 5.64
N ASP A 102 12.04 -3.77 4.90
CA ASP A 102 12.27 -3.81 3.46
C ASP A 102 11.08 -3.16 2.75
N GLU A 103 11.37 -2.19 1.88
CA GLU A 103 10.34 -1.43 1.18
C GLU A 103 10.17 -1.96 -0.24
N PHE A 104 8.91 -2.25 -0.60
CA PHE A 104 8.49 -2.66 -1.93
C PHE A 104 7.53 -1.61 -2.49
N SER A 105 7.71 -1.25 -3.75
CA SER A 105 6.86 -0.27 -4.44
C SER A 105 6.41 -0.79 -5.79
N MET A 106 5.47 -0.11 -6.44
CA MET A 106 5.09 -0.44 -7.82
C MET A 106 6.24 -0.29 -8.81
N ALA A 107 7.20 0.61 -8.55
CA ALA A 107 8.43 0.72 -9.36
C ALA A 107 9.43 -0.41 -9.07
N ASN A 108 9.42 -0.98 -7.87
CA ASN A 108 10.29 -2.08 -7.46
C ASN A 108 9.56 -3.08 -6.54
N PRO A 109 8.64 -3.89 -7.06
CA PRO A 109 7.87 -4.84 -6.26
C PRO A 109 8.66 -6.08 -5.84
N GLY A 110 9.84 -6.32 -6.40
CA GLY A 110 10.73 -7.43 -6.06
C GLY A 110 10.03 -8.80 -6.06
N VAL A 111 10.09 -9.49 -4.92
CA VAL A 111 9.46 -10.80 -4.74
C VAL A 111 7.94 -10.73 -4.61
N LEU A 112 7.38 -9.55 -4.37
CA LEU A 112 5.95 -9.33 -4.22
C LEU A 112 5.23 -9.01 -5.55
N ALA A 113 5.96 -8.95 -6.68
CA ALA A 113 5.40 -8.58 -7.97
C ALA A 113 4.11 -9.31 -8.37
N GLN A 114 4.01 -10.60 -8.06
CA GLN A 114 2.82 -11.41 -8.37
C GLN A 114 1.63 -11.18 -7.43
N TYR A 115 1.82 -10.42 -6.33
CA TYR A 115 0.80 -10.20 -5.30
C TYR A 115 0.25 -8.75 -5.31
N VAL A 116 0.79 -7.87 -6.16
CA VAL A 116 0.34 -6.46 -6.22
C VAL A 116 -0.87 -6.26 -7.14
N GLY A 117 -1.33 -7.32 -7.80
CA GLY A 117 -2.50 -7.37 -8.66
C GLY A 117 -2.86 -8.79 -9.03
N PHE A 118 -3.81 -8.98 -9.93
CA PHE A 118 -4.12 -10.31 -10.46
C PHE A 118 -3.11 -10.72 -11.53
N THR A 119 -2.64 -11.95 -11.45
CA THR A 119 -1.86 -12.59 -12.52
C THR A 119 -2.76 -13.00 -13.69
N GLU A 120 -2.19 -13.21 -14.89
CA GLU A 120 -2.97 -13.68 -16.05
C GLU A 120 -3.69 -15.00 -15.78
N ASN A 121 -3.09 -15.90 -15.00
CA ASN A 121 -3.73 -17.18 -14.66
C ASN A 121 -4.97 -16.99 -13.78
N GLU A 122 -4.90 -16.08 -12.79
CA GLU A 122 -6.07 -15.77 -11.94
C GLU A 122 -7.17 -15.10 -12.75
N VAL A 123 -6.81 -14.13 -13.62
CA VAL A 123 -7.77 -13.48 -14.52
C VAL A 123 -8.42 -14.47 -15.47
N ARG A 124 -7.67 -15.45 -15.98
CA ARG A 124 -8.21 -16.53 -16.83
C ARG A 124 -9.25 -17.37 -16.10
N CYS A 125 -9.00 -17.71 -14.83
CA CYS A 125 -9.98 -18.40 -14.00
C CYS A 125 -11.23 -17.56 -13.78
N LEU A 126 -11.07 -16.29 -13.42
CA LEU A 126 -12.18 -15.34 -13.25
C LEU A 126 -13.00 -15.20 -14.54
N CYS A 127 -12.35 -15.05 -15.71
CA CYS A 127 -13.05 -15.00 -17.00
C CYS A 127 -13.90 -16.24 -17.24
N SER A 128 -13.40 -17.43 -16.88
CA SER A 128 -14.18 -18.68 -16.99
C SER A 128 -15.40 -18.67 -16.06
N ASP A 129 -15.22 -18.22 -14.81
CA ASP A 129 -16.29 -18.23 -13.80
C ASP A 129 -17.39 -17.19 -14.11
N TYR A 130 -16.99 -16.01 -14.61
CA TYR A 130 -17.90 -14.92 -14.93
C TYR A 130 -18.31 -14.87 -16.41
N GLN A 131 -17.88 -15.82 -17.25
CA GLN A 131 -18.19 -15.94 -18.68
C GLN A 131 -17.79 -14.69 -19.49
N MET A 132 -16.63 -14.11 -19.17
CA MET A 132 -16.06 -12.96 -19.88
C MET A 132 -14.93 -13.39 -20.82
N ASP A 133 -14.70 -12.61 -21.88
CA ASP A 133 -13.60 -12.85 -22.81
C ASP A 133 -12.27 -12.39 -22.24
N LEU A 134 -11.32 -13.33 -22.13
CA LEU A 134 -9.98 -13.03 -21.64
C LEU A 134 -9.24 -12.03 -22.55
N ALA A 135 -9.46 -12.08 -23.87
CA ALA A 135 -8.78 -11.17 -24.78
C ALA A 135 -9.24 -9.70 -24.55
N GLU A 136 -10.54 -9.51 -24.34
CA GLU A 136 -11.11 -8.22 -24.01
C GLU A 136 -10.61 -7.70 -22.65
N ILE A 137 -10.64 -8.53 -21.61
CA ILE A 137 -10.11 -8.18 -20.28
C ILE A 137 -8.62 -7.81 -20.35
N LYS A 138 -7.85 -8.51 -21.18
CA LYS A 138 -6.43 -8.24 -21.37
C LYS A 138 -6.20 -6.89 -22.05
N GLU A 139 -6.95 -6.58 -23.09
CA GLU A 139 -6.88 -5.29 -23.79
C GLU A 139 -7.18 -4.11 -22.85
N TRP A 140 -8.16 -4.28 -21.97
CA TRP A 140 -8.59 -3.22 -21.05
C TRP A 140 -7.71 -3.04 -19.81
N TYR A 141 -7.18 -4.14 -19.24
CA TYR A 141 -6.66 -4.10 -17.86
C TYR A 141 -5.26 -4.69 -17.65
N ASP A 142 -4.60 -5.27 -18.68
CA ASP A 142 -3.21 -5.72 -18.58
C ASP A 142 -2.25 -4.53 -18.74
N GLY A 143 -1.90 -3.91 -17.60
CA GLY A 143 -1.14 -2.67 -17.60
C GLY A 143 0.24 -2.74 -16.96
N TYR A 144 0.54 -3.74 -16.12
CA TYR A 144 1.79 -3.77 -15.38
C TYR A 144 2.69 -4.92 -15.81
N ARG A 145 3.97 -4.60 -16.03
CA ARG A 145 5.01 -5.58 -16.37
C ARG A 145 6.20 -5.39 -15.45
N PHE A 146 6.54 -6.44 -14.73
CA PHE A 146 7.69 -6.48 -13.87
C PHE A 146 8.67 -7.55 -14.36
N GLU A 147 9.94 -7.47 -13.91
CA GLU A 147 10.97 -8.45 -14.30
C GLU A 147 10.55 -9.90 -14.03
N LYS A 148 9.84 -10.13 -12.92
CA LYS A 148 9.42 -11.48 -12.47
C LYS A 148 7.93 -11.78 -12.71
N ALA A 149 7.15 -10.83 -13.25
CA ALA A 149 5.73 -11.02 -13.50
C ALA A 149 5.32 -10.18 -14.74
N SER A 150 5.07 -10.85 -15.85
CA SER A 150 4.91 -10.21 -17.17
C SER A 150 3.55 -9.60 -17.45
N SER A 151 2.52 -9.97 -16.69
CA SER A 151 1.14 -9.49 -16.85
C SER A 151 0.47 -9.43 -15.50
N ILE A 152 0.33 -8.22 -14.97
CA ILE A 152 -0.37 -7.96 -13.72
C ILE A 152 -1.49 -6.98 -14.00
N TYR A 153 -2.69 -7.36 -13.63
CA TYR A 153 -3.93 -6.65 -13.90
C TYR A 153 -4.38 -5.87 -12.67
N SER A 154 -4.95 -4.67 -12.89
CA SER A 154 -5.54 -3.86 -11.81
C SER A 154 -6.68 -4.61 -11.11
N PRO A 155 -6.58 -4.90 -9.80
CA PRO A 155 -7.62 -5.66 -9.08
C PRO A 155 -8.97 -4.97 -9.12
N ARG A 156 -9.00 -3.66 -8.90
CA ARG A 156 -10.23 -2.88 -8.90
C ARG A 156 -10.97 -2.98 -10.24
N SER A 157 -10.25 -2.79 -11.34
CA SER A 157 -10.84 -2.81 -12.67
C SER A 157 -11.33 -4.19 -13.06
N VAL A 158 -10.54 -5.24 -12.79
CA VAL A 158 -10.95 -6.63 -13.05
C VAL A 158 -12.19 -6.99 -12.23
N VAL A 159 -12.21 -6.72 -10.93
CA VAL A 159 -13.37 -7.03 -10.07
C VAL A 159 -14.61 -6.27 -10.53
N ALA A 160 -14.49 -5.00 -10.90
CA ALA A 160 -15.60 -4.21 -11.41
C ALA A 160 -16.16 -4.77 -12.71
N ALA A 161 -15.30 -5.14 -13.67
CA ALA A 161 -15.69 -5.76 -14.92
C ALA A 161 -16.39 -7.12 -14.70
N MET A 162 -15.80 -7.99 -13.87
CA MET A 162 -16.43 -9.29 -13.53
C MET A 162 -17.81 -9.11 -12.88
N THR A 163 -17.96 -8.11 -11.99
CA THR A 163 -19.22 -7.87 -11.29
C THR A 163 -20.30 -7.28 -12.18
N SER A 164 -19.92 -6.37 -13.10
CA SER A 164 -20.84 -5.69 -14.01
C SER A 164 -21.11 -6.49 -15.30
N GLY A 165 -20.21 -7.39 -15.67
CA GLY A 165 -20.21 -8.08 -16.97
C GLY A 165 -19.82 -7.19 -18.15
N ILE A 166 -19.23 -6.02 -17.90
CA ILE A 166 -18.87 -5.02 -18.92
C ILE A 166 -17.44 -4.54 -18.68
N CYS A 167 -16.66 -4.43 -19.75
CA CYS A 167 -15.37 -3.74 -19.72
C CYS A 167 -15.60 -2.24 -19.87
N ASP A 168 -15.03 -1.45 -18.95
CA ASP A 168 -15.11 0.02 -18.94
C ASP A 168 -13.91 0.60 -18.21
N SER A 169 -13.72 1.92 -18.29
CA SER A 169 -12.68 2.65 -17.58
C SER A 169 -13.05 2.86 -16.11
N TYR A 170 -12.77 1.87 -15.26
CA TYR A 170 -13.05 1.95 -13.83
C TYR A 170 -12.00 2.72 -13.04
N TRP A 171 -10.83 2.96 -13.63
CA TRP A 171 -9.74 3.69 -12.97
C TRP A 171 -10.05 5.18 -12.82
N ASN A 172 -10.71 5.80 -13.79
CA ASN A 172 -11.05 7.22 -13.79
C ASN A 172 -12.09 7.64 -12.72
N GLN A 173 -12.66 6.68 -12.01
CA GLN A 173 -13.59 6.91 -10.90
C GLN A 173 -12.87 6.91 -9.53
N THR A 174 -11.55 7.07 -9.51
CA THR A 174 -10.76 7.08 -8.28
C THR A 174 -10.39 8.51 -7.89
N GLU A 175 -10.23 8.75 -6.58
CA GLU A 175 -9.70 10.02 -6.05
C GLU A 175 -8.32 10.33 -6.63
N THR A 176 -7.53 9.30 -6.88
CA THR A 176 -6.21 9.40 -7.53
C THR A 176 -6.30 10.04 -8.91
N PHE A 177 -7.24 9.59 -9.75
CA PHE A 177 -7.44 10.17 -11.08
C PHE A 177 -7.83 11.66 -11.01
N GLU A 178 -8.72 12.01 -10.08
CA GLU A 178 -9.16 13.42 -9.91
C GLU A 178 -8.01 14.31 -9.47
N ALA A 179 -7.14 13.82 -8.59
CA ALA A 179 -5.96 14.55 -8.14
C ALA A 179 -4.96 14.78 -9.29
N LEU A 180 -4.70 13.75 -10.11
CA LEU A 180 -3.76 13.85 -11.25
C LEU A 180 -4.28 14.70 -12.40
N ARG A 181 -5.59 14.71 -12.62
CA ARG A 181 -6.21 15.44 -13.73
C ARG A 181 -5.82 16.91 -13.78
N GLY A 182 -5.77 17.57 -12.62
CA GLY A 182 -5.39 18.98 -12.53
C GLY A 182 -3.96 19.23 -13.04
N TYR A 183 -3.02 18.35 -12.74
CA TYR A 183 -1.62 18.46 -13.19
C TYR A 183 -1.47 18.19 -14.68
N ILE A 184 -2.19 17.20 -15.20
CA ILE A 184 -2.23 16.88 -16.65
C ILE A 184 -2.85 18.05 -17.43
N ASP A 185 -3.97 18.61 -16.96
CA ASP A 185 -4.66 19.71 -17.63
C ASP A 185 -3.79 20.99 -17.68
N MET A 186 -2.97 21.22 -16.65
CA MET A 186 -2.03 22.35 -16.58
C MET A 186 -0.73 22.12 -17.36
N ASN A 187 -0.52 20.91 -17.90
CA ASN A 187 0.77 20.48 -18.46
C ASN A 187 1.95 20.73 -17.49
N PHE A 188 1.76 20.31 -16.25
CA PHE A 188 2.76 20.48 -15.19
C PHE A 188 4.07 19.80 -15.60
N ASP A 189 5.12 20.60 -15.71
CA ASP A 189 6.49 20.17 -16.09
C ASP A 189 6.59 19.28 -17.36
N GLY A 190 5.66 19.44 -18.31
CA GLY A 190 5.66 18.63 -19.54
C GLY A 190 4.80 17.37 -19.48
N LEU A 191 4.20 17.04 -18.33
CA LEU A 191 3.45 15.81 -18.10
C LEU A 191 2.41 15.48 -19.18
N LYS A 192 1.71 16.50 -19.69
CA LYS A 192 0.72 16.28 -20.77
C LYS A 192 1.37 15.84 -22.08
N ASP A 193 2.53 16.39 -22.40
CA ASP A 193 3.26 16.04 -23.60
C ASP A 193 3.78 14.61 -23.49
N ASP A 194 4.25 14.19 -22.31
CA ASP A 194 4.67 12.83 -22.02
C ASP A 194 3.51 11.83 -22.11
N VAL A 195 2.34 12.18 -21.55
CA VAL A 195 1.13 11.36 -21.72
C VAL A 195 0.75 11.20 -23.18
N LEU A 196 0.84 12.28 -24.00
CA LEU A 196 0.56 12.20 -25.44
C LEU A 196 1.58 11.32 -26.17
N SER A 197 2.86 11.40 -25.82
CA SER A 197 3.92 10.52 -26.36
C SER A 197 3.66 9.05 -26.01
N MET A 198 3.30 8.75 -24.77
CA MET A 198 2.92 7.39 -24.35
C MET A 198 1.67 6.88 -25.10
N MET A 199 0.68 7.74 -25.35
CA MET A 199 -0.49 7.39 -26.17
C MET A 199 -0.12 7.13 -27.63
N ALA A 200 0.94 7.76 -28.15
CA ALA A 200 1.49 7.48 -29.48
C ALA A 200 2.34 6.21 -29.52
N GLY A 201 2.54 5.54 -28.39
CA GLY A 201 3.35 4.31 -28.28
C GLY A 201 4.83 4.56 -28.04
N GLU A 202 5.22 5.79 -27.72
CA GLU A 202 6.59 6.15 -27.36
C GLU A 202 6.89 5.77 -25.91
N MET A 203 8.16 5.51 -25.60
CA MET A 203 8.61 5.27 -24.22
C MET A 203 9.09 6.59 -23.60
N VAL A 204 8.49 6.95 -22.48
CA VAL A 204 8.91 8.10 -21.67
C VAL A 204 9.75 7.58 -20.51
N PRO A 205 11.01 8.02 -20.36
CA PRO A 205 11.85 7.63 -19.24
C PRO A 205 11.43 8.37 -17.98
N VAL A 206 11.25 7.65 -16.86
CA VAL A 206 10.92 8.21 -15.55
C VAL A 206 12.07 7.99 -14.58
N ASN A 207 12.49 9.02 -13.88
CA ASN A 207 13.51 8.93 -12.84
C ASN A 207 12.93 8.42 -11.52
N THR A 208 12.90 7.10 -11.35
CA THR A 208 12.38 6.47 -10.14
C THR A 208 13.23 6.73 -8.89
N GLY A 209 14.41 7.32 -9.01
CA GLY A 209 15.28 7.67 -7.89
C GLY A 209 14.85 8.92 -7.14
N SER A 210 14.18 9.87 -7.81
CA SER A 210 13.57 11.07 -7.24
C SER A 210 12.10 10.88 -6.89
N PHE A 211 11.51 9.77 -7.30
CA PHE A 211 10.10 9.46 -7.14
C PHE A 211 9.63 9.56 -5.68
N SER A 212 8.59 10.33 -5.47
CA SER A 212 7.94 10.53 -4.19
C SER A 212 6.44 10.33 -4.34
N ASN A 213 5.87 9.28 -3.75
CA ASN A 213 4.44 8.99 -3.79
C ASN A 213 3.56 10.02 -3.04
N ASP A 214 4.08 11.20 -2.77
CA ASP A 214 3.33 12.25 -2.10
C ASP A 214 2.46 13.01 -3.10
N MET A 215 1.21 12.62 -3.22
CA MET A 215 0.23 13.26 -4.09
C MET A 215 -0.12 14.70 -3.71
N THR A 216 0.44 15.22 -2.62
CA THR A 216 0.17 16.59 -2.16
C THR A 216 1.29 17.58 -2.52
N THR A 217 2.46 17.09 -2.92
CA THR A 217 3.64 17.93 -3.19
C THR A 217 4.46 17.35 -4.34
N PHE A 218 3.97 17.50 -5.56
CA PHE A 218 4.75 17.18 -6.76
C PHE A 218 5.80 18.30 -7.00
N HIS A 219 7.03 17.87 -7.28
CA HIS A 219 8.15 18.78 -7.55
C HIS A 219 8.58 18.76 -9.02
N GLY A 220 8.15 17.76 -9.78
CA GLY A 220 8.45 17.60 -11.19
C GLY A 220 7.59 16.53 -11.86
N GLU A 221 7.77 16.37 -13.17
CA GLU A 221 7.05 15.36 -13.98
C GLU A 221 7.30 13.93 -13.52
N ASP A 222 8.48 13.63 -12.97
CA ASP A 222 8.85 12.32 -12.45
C ASP A 222 8.04 11.90 -11.20
N ASP A 223 7.36 12.85 -10.55
CA ASP A 223 6.57 12.58 -9.34
C ASP A 223 5.11 12.20 -9.64
N VAL A 224 4.64 12.36 -10.87
CA VAL A 224 3.28 12.13 -11.33
C VAL A 224 3.20 10.84 -12.12
#